data_eee6e11a432e33258c53bc182a98e680
#
_entry.id   eee6e11a432e33258c53bc182a98e680
#
_cell.length_a   1.000
_cell.length_b   1.000
_cell.length_c   1.000
_cell.angle_alpha   90.00
_cell.angle_beta   90.00
_cell.angle_gamma   90.00
#
_symmetry.space_group_name_H-M   'P 1'
#
loop_
_entity.id
_entity.type
_entity.pdbx_description
1 polymer ?
#
loop_
_entity_poly.entity_id
_entity_poly.type
_entity_poly.pdbx_seq_one_letter_code
_entity_poly.pdbx_strand_id
1 'polypeptide(L)'
;MKRLQSIICAPLILGSILLGLSGCSSKAVQSGEDVQSAQQGAAKGSNEGGVSQNIPDTSFFGQNGSDGLRGLDKNPSEERLGGNTLTAKADPGSASRQMEELRAEQLASEAAGLRDVLFAYDSFAISEEGRQVLARNAEWIKSNSGAHVTVEGHCDERGTLAYNLVLGEKRAKSVRNYLVELGVSPKQLLVVSYGKERPVCAEHTESCYAQNRRGHMVVKAGK
;
A
#
# COMPACT_ATOMS: atom_id res chain seq x y z
N MET A 1 -39.33 -48.04 -6.16
CA MET A 1 -40.65 -47.43 -5.88
C MET A 1 -40.56 -45.96 -6.21
N LYS A 2 -41.39 -45.59 -7.16
CA LYS A 2 -41.55 -44.25 -7.78
C LYS A 2 -42.23 -43.28 -6.84
N ARG A 3 -41.83 -41.99 -6.81
CA ARG A 3 -42.62 -40.78 -6.60
C ARG A 3 -41.74 -39.62 -7.10
N LEU A 4 -41.93 -39.03 -8.24
CA LEU A 4 -42.97 -38.13 -8.79
C LEU A 4 -43.15 -36.86 -7.99
N GLN A 5 -42.61 -35.78 -8.61
CA GLN A 5 -43.21 -34.47 -8.95
C GLN A 5 -43.62 -33.53 -7.81
N SER A 6 -43.11 -32.31 -7.92
CA SER A 6 -43.98 -31.13 -7.97
C SER A 6 -43.24 -29.96 -8.61
N ILE A 7 -43.68 -29.66 -9.81
CA ILE A 7 -43.46 -28.41 -10.55
C ILE A 7 -44.44 -27.41 -9.96
N ILE A 8 -43.97 -26.30 -9.43
CA ILE A 8 -44.81 -25.16 -9.11
C ILE A 8 -44.39 -24.00 -9.99
N CYS A 9 -45.27 -23.70 -10.94
CA CYS A 9 -45.28 -22.52 -11.80
C CYS A 9 -45.45 -21.25 -10.97
N ALA A 10 -44.62 -20.24 -11.23
CA ALA A 10 -44.83 -18.88 -10.79
C ALA A 10 -45.62 -18.08 -11.83
N PRO A 11 -46.54 -17.17 -11.43
CA PRO A 11 -47.20 -16.30 -12.37
C PRO A 11 -46.39 -15.04 -12.63
N LEU A 12 -46.37 -14.69 -13.91
CA LEU A 12 -46.03 -13.39 -14.47
C LEU A 12 -46.96 -12.31 -13.89
N ILE A 13 -46.39 -11.26 -13.30
CA ILE A 13 -47.10 -10.01 -13.08
C ILE A 13 -46.48 -8.96 -14.01
N LEU A 14 -47.20 -8.68 -15.10
CA LEU A 14 -47.06 -7.47 -15.88
C LEU A 14 -47.66 -6.31 -15.05
N GLY A 15 -46.87 -5.32 -14.75
CA GLY A 15 -47.30 -4.08 -14.11
C GLY A 15 -46.74 -2.87 -14.84
N SER A 16 -47.63 -2.25 -15.55
CA SER A 16 -47.61 -1.05 -16.39
C SER A 16 -46.74 0.13 -15.94
N ILE A 17 -46.09 0.64 -16.91
CA ILE A 17 -45.66 1.99 -17.31
C ILE A 17 -46.47 3.12 -16.66
N LEU A 18 -45.78 4.08 -16.05
CA LEU A 18 -46.23 5.46 -15.98
C LEU A 18 -45.06 6.39 -16.28
N LEU A 19 -45.14 6.97 -17.47
CA LEU A 19 -44.34 8.11 -17.91
C LEU A 19 -44.71 9.34 -17.06
N GLY A 20 -43.71 9.88 -16.36
CA GLY A 20 -43.78 11.20 -15.74
C GLY A 20 -42.71 12.09 -16.35
N LEU A 21 -43.11 12.84 -17.38
CA LEU A 21 -42.35 13.98 -17.91
C LEU A 21 -42.59 15.18 -16.99
N SER A 22 -41.53 15.70 -16.39
CA SER A 22 -41.43 17.07 -15.83
C SER A 22 -39.95 17.37 -15.79
N GLY A 23 -39.42 18.22 -16.57
CA GLY A 23 -39.72 19.61 -16.78
C GLY A 23 -38.43 20.35 -16.47
N CYS A 24 -37.70 20.71 -17.53
CA CYS A 24 -36.47 21.54 -17.51
C CYS A 24 -36.67 22.81 -16.70
N SER A 25 -35.63 23.19 -15.94
CA SER A 25 -35.34 24.60 -15.72
C SER A 25 -33.83 24.80 -15.63
N SER A 26 -33.24 25.05 -16.76
CA SER A 26 -31.91 25.62 -16.91
C SER A 26 -31.99 27.12 -16.58
N LYS A 27 -31.35 27.53 -15.47
CA LYS A 27 -31.01 28.93 -15.27
C LYS A 27 -29.58 29.15 -15.75
N ALA A 28 -29.51 29.72 -16.95
CA ALA A 28 -28.33 30.41 -17.43
C ALA A 28 -28.09 31.66 -16.56
N VAL A 29 -26.94 31.85 -16.01
CA VAL A 29 -26.44 33.13 -15.50
C VAL A 29 -25.43 33.65 -16.49
N GLN A 30 -25.80 34.75 -17.04
CA GLN A 30 -25.14 35.55 -18.07
C GLN A 30 -23.88 36.21 -17.51
N SER A 31 -22.88 36.24 -18.34
CA SER A 31 -21.66 36.99 -18.29
C SER A 31 -21.92 38.50 -18.02
N GLY A 32 -21.09 39.04 -17.15
CA GLY A 32 -20.85 40.49 -17.04
C GLY A 32 -19.35 40.72 -17.10
N GLU A 33 -18.90 41.17 -18.25
CA GLU A 33 -17.61 41.84 -18.43
C GLU A 33 -17.66 43.17 -17.70
N ASP A 34 -16.63 43.46 -16.92
CA ASP A 34 -16.17 44.85 -16.76
C ASP A 34 -14.67 44.84 -16.50
N VAL A 35 -14.00 45.33 -17.52
CA VAL A 35 -12.60 45.73 -17.57
C VAL A 35 -12.46 47.05 -16.82
N GLN A 36 -11.58 47.13 -15.84
CA GLN A 36 -10.93 48.42 -15.53
C GLN A 36 -9.53 48.21 -14.98
N SER A 37 -8.60 48.60 -15.80
CA SER A 37 -7.21 48.89 -15.56
C SER A 37 -7.05 50.07 -14.59
N ALA A 38 -6.17 49.90 -13.58
CA ALA A 38 -5.53 51.03 -12.92
C ALA A 38 -4.06 50.68 -12.64
N GLN A 39 -3.24 51.45 -13.28
CA GLN A 39 -1.78 51.51 -13.20
C GLN A 39 -1.34 52.28 -11.93
N GLN A 40 -0.12 51.94 -11.51
CA GLN A 40 0.88 52.79 -10.82
C GLN A 40 0.78 53.01 -9.32
N GLY A 41 1.84 52.58 -8.66
CA GLY A 41 2.22 52.99 -7.32
C GLY A 41 3.55 52.36 -6.92
N ALA A 42 4.66 52.94 -7.38
CA ALA A 42 5.99 52.61 -6.88
C ALA A 42 6.14 53.16 -5.47
N ALA A 43 6.49 52.32 -4.53
CA ALA A 43 7.06 52.73 -3.25
C ALA A 43 8.18 51.77 -2.85
N LYS A 44 9.34 52.37 -2.85
CA LYS A 44 10.64 51.96 -2.35
C LYS A 44 10.55 51.80 -0.82
N GLY A 45 10.88 50.61 -0.30
CA GLY A 45 10.97 50.39 1.14
C GLY A 45 11.87 49.20 1.40
N SER A 46 13.14 49.50 1.54
CA SER A 46 14.18 48.60 2.09
C SER A 46 13.84 48.28 3.54
N ASN A 47 13.72 47.02 3.86
CA ASN A 47 13.94 46.56 5.22
C ASN A 47 14.59 45.17 5.18
N GLU A 48 15.87 45.17 5.48
CA GLU A 48 16.69 44.02 5.75
C GLU A 48 16.23 43.41 7.09
N GLY A 49 15.58 42.27 7.02
CA GLY A 49 15.28 41.40 8.17
C GLY A 49 15.97 40.07 7.99
N GLY A 50 17.19 39.97 8.53
CA GLY A 50 17.99 38.75 8.50
C GLY A 50 17.29 37.60 9.19
N VAL A 51 16.96 36.57 8.41
CA VAL A 51 16.63 35.25 8.93
C VAL A 51 17.96 34.56 9.28
N SER A 52 18.27 34.54 10.58
CA SER A 52 19.38 33.76 11.15
C SER A 52 19.12 32.29 10.90
N GLN A 53 19.74 31.74 9.88
CA GLN A 53 19.89 30.29 9.72
C GLN A 53 20.94 29.83 10.70
N ASN A 54 20.53 29.23 11.80
CA ASN A 54 21.38 28.45 12.67
C ASN A 54 21.84 27.21 11.90
N ILE A 55 22.90 27.36 11.12
CA ILE A 55 23.70 26.25 10.63
C ILE A 55 24.61 25.90 11.82
N PRO A 56 24.58 24.67 12.35
CA PRO A 56 25.57 24.27 13.35
C PRO A 56 26.96 24.34 12.72
N ASP A 57 27.78 25.13 13.37
CA ASP A 57 29.17 25.41 13.03
C ASP A 57 29.97 24.08 12.89
N THR A 58 30.41 23.76 11.67
CA THR A 58 31.29 22.63 11.39
C THR A 58 32.77 22.93 11.68
N SER A 59 33.07 23.89 12.55
CA SER A 59 34.44 24.28 12.94
C SER A 59 35.07 23.36 13.98
N PHE A 60 34.58 22.12 14.15
CA PHE A 60 35.27 21.15 15.05
C PHE A 60 36.48 20.42 14.39
N PHE A 61 36.84 20.71 13.16
CA PHE A 61 38.12 20.30 12.57
C PHE A 61 39.15 21.40 12.68
N GLY A 62 39.39 21.85 13.93
CA GLY A 62 40.48 22.75 14.27
C GLY A 62 41.75 21.97 14.62
N GLN A 63 42.71 22.16 13.76
CA GLN A 63 44.15 22.14 14.07
C GLN A 63 44.52 21.78 15.51
N ASN A 64 45.07 20.56 15.72
CA ASN A 64 46.28 20.34 16.52
C ASN A 64 46.55 18.83 16.62
N GLY A 65 47.77 18.46 16.26
CA GLY A 65 48.40 17.24 16.72
C GLY A 65 48.56 16.17 15.66
N SER A 66 49.69 16.24 14.98
CA SER A 66 50.31 15.19 14.15
C SER A 66 50.74 13.95 14.93
N ASP A 67 50.19 13.72 16.10
CA ASP A 67 50.61 12.62 16.98
C ASP A 67 49.60 11.49 17.18
N GLY A 68 48.43 11.53 16.49
CA GLY A 68 47.34 10.54 16.66
C GLY A 68 47.36 9.36 15.67
N LEU A 69 48.19 9.37 14.64
CA LEU A 69 48.16 8.35 13.58
C LEU A 69 49.22 7.26 13.65
N ARG A 70 49.95 7.14 14.77
CA ARG A 70 50.94 6.08 14.94
C ARG A 70 50.42 4.73 15.44
N GLY A 71 49.15 4.45 15.27
CA GLY A 71 48.52 3.20 15.70
C GLY A 71 47.77 2.40 14.64
N LEU A 72 47.70 2.89 13.39
CA LEU A 72 46.91 2.26 12.33
C LEU A 72 47.70 1.32 11.41
N ASP A 73 49.05 1.20 11.63
CA ASP A 73 49.88 0.26 10.87
C ASP A 73 49.95 -1.15 11.47
N LYS A 74 49.17 -1.41 12.51
CA LYS A 74 48.90 -2.80 12.90
C LYS A 74 47.69 -3.25 12.07
N ASN A 75 48.01 -3.83 10.92
CA ASN A 75 47.13 -4.77 10.25
C ASN A 75 46.45 -5.60 11.36
N PRO A 76 45.09 -5.52 11.55
CA PRO A 76 44.48 -6.41 12.50
C PRO A 76 44.84 -7.81 12.02
N SER A 77 45.75 -8.44 12.76
CA SER A 77 46.04 -9.84 12.58
C SER A 77 44.69 -10.50 12.52
N GLU A 78 44.41 -11.17 11.39
CA GLU A 78 43.27 -12.06 11.25
C GLU A 78 43.32 -12.96 12.48
N GLU A 79 42.63 -12.56 13.55
CA GLU A 79 42.26 -13.52 14.58
C GLU A 79 41.46 -14.54 13.77
N ARG A 80 42.15 -15.64 13.49
CA ARG A 80 41.48 -16.88 13.07
C ARG A 80 40.42 -17.09 14.13
N LEU A 81 39.21 -16.63 13.83
CA LEU A 81 37.98 -17.10 14.46
C LEU A 81 38.07 -18.62 14.34
N GLY A 82 38.58 -19.23 15.45
CA GLY A 82 38.70 -20.66 15.58
C GLY A 82 37.38 -21.27 15.14
N GLY A 83 37.44 -22.14 14.14
CA GLY A 83 36.34 -22.71 13.41
C GLY A 83 35.28 -23.31 14.30
N ASN A 84 34.36 -22.48 14.75
CA ASN A 84 32.97 -22.87 15.01
C ASN A 84 32.18 -22.31 13.87
N THR A 85 32.35 -22.89 12.71
CA THR A 85 31.35 -22.84 11.67
C THR A 85 30.09 -23.43 12.32
N LEU A 86 29.27 -22.55 12.87
CA LEU A 86 27.84 -22.83 13.05
C LEU A 86 27.29 -22.95 11.63
N THR A 87 27.62 -24.06 10.97
CA THR A 87 26.78 -24.59 9.93
C THR A 87 25.47 -24.88 10.64
N ALA A 88 24.58 -23.90 10.61
CA ALA A 88 23.18 -24.13 10.91
C ALA A 88 22.80 -25.30 10.00
N LYS A 89 22.75 -26.48 10.57
CA LYS A 89 22.30 -27.70 9.91
C LYS A 89 20.86 -27.38 9.57
N ALA A 90 20.62 -26.86 8.36
CA ALA A 90 19.28 -26.61 7.85
C ALA A 90 18.61 -27.97 7.91
N ASP A 91 17.68 -28.12 8.84
CA ASP A 91 16.85 -29.32 8.94
C ASP A 91 16.10 -29.42 7.60
N PRO A 92 16.38 -30.45 6.77
CA PRO A 92 15.71 -30.59 5.47
C PRO A 92 14.19 -30.66 5.63
N GLY A 93 13.69 -31.00 6.81
CA GLY A 93 12.27 -30.94 7.14
C GLY A 93 11.73 -29.54 7.35
N SER A 94 12.56 -28.53 7.61
CA SER A 94 12.08 -27.16 7.78
C SER A 94 11.69 -26.50 6.45
N ALA A 95 12.47 -26.74 5.40
CA ALA A 95 12.19 -26.19 4.06
C ALA A 95 10.90 -26.79 3.46
N SER A 96 10.68 -28.10 3.63
CA SER A 96 9.45 -28.74 3.14
C SER A 96 8.21 -28.24 3.88
N ARG A 97 8.28 -28.03 5.20
CA ARG A 97 7.19 -27.46 5.99
C ARG A 97 6.88 -26.01 5.59
N GLN A 98 7.90 -25.20 5.34
CA GLN A 98 7.72 -23.82 4.86
C GLN A 98 7.04 -23.79 3.49
N MET A 99 7.42 -24.67 2.57
CA MET A 99 6.78 -24.75 1.26
C MET A 99 5.32 -25.22 1.36
N GLU A 100 5.02 -26.13 2.24
CA GLU A 100 3.64 -26.59 2.49
C GLU A 100 2.79 -25.49 3.12
N GLU A 101 3.34 -24.74 4.09
CA GLU A 101 2.67 -23.59 4.71
C GLU A 101 2.37 -22.49 3.67
N LEU A 102 3.34 -22.12 2.83
CA LEU A 102 3.15 -21.14 1.75
C LEU A 102 2.08 -21.59 0.76
N ARG A 103 2.06 -22.89 0.41
CA ARG A 103 1.04 -23.43 -0.49
C ARG A 103 -0.35 -23.42 0.15
N ALA A 104 -0.44 -23.73 1.43
CA ALA A 104 -1.70 -23.68 2.17
C ALA A 104 -2.22 -22.24 2.28
N GLU A 105 -1.35 -21.26 2.54
CA GLU A 105 -1.70 -19.84 2.56
C GLU A 105 -2.19 -19.35 1.19
N GLN A 106 -1.54 -19.78 0.11
CA GLN A 106 -1.97 -19.42 -1.24
C GLN A 106 -3.36 -20.00 -1.55
N LEU A 107 -3.59 -21.27 -1.28
CA LEU A 107 -4.88 -21.93 -1.48
C LEU A 107 -5.98 -21.27 -0.62
N ALA A 108 -5.69 -20.92 0.62
CA ALA A 108 -6.63 -20.24 1.50
C ALA A 108 -7.00 -18.85 0.98
N SER A 109 -6.03 -18.12 0.44
CA SER A 109 -6.24 -16.79 -0.13
C SER A 109 -7.06 -16.84 -1.42
N GLU A 110 -6.78 -17.82 -2.28
CA GLU A 110 -7.56 -18.06 -3.50
C GLU A 110 -9.01 -18.46 -3.17
N ALA A 111 -9.21 -19.37 -2.19
CA ALA A 111 -10.52 -19.80 -1.74
C ALA A 111 -11.33 -18.66 -1.06
N ALA A 112 -10.65 -17.76 -0.39
CA ALA A 112 -11.26 -16.57 0.22
C ALA A 112 -11.78 -15.58 -0.82
N GLY A 113 -11.24 -15.60 -2.04
CA GLY A 113 -11.62 -14.68 -3.10
C GLY A 113 -11.34 -13.22 -2.79
N LEU A 114 -10.39 -12.93 -1.88
CA LEU A 114 -9.98 -11.56 -1.54
C LEU A 114 -9.30 -10.91 -2.76
N ARG A 115 -9.73 -9.71 -3.07
CA ARG A 115 -9.27 -8.99 -4.26
C ARG A 115 -8.29 -7.90 -3.87
N ASP A 116 -7.32 -7.67 -4.75
CA ASP A 116 -6.32 -6.61 -4.61
C ASP A 116 -6.93 -5.22 -4.75
N VAL A 117 -6.35 -4.28 -4.03
CA VAL A 117 -6.64 -2.85 -4.17
C VAL A 117 -5.52 -2.20 -4.97
N LEU A 118 -5.85 -1.58 -6.08
CA LEU A 118 -4.90 -0.89 -6.94
C LEU A 118 -4.72 0.57 -6.53
N PHE A 119 -3.51 1.10 -6.74
CA PHE A 119 -3.16 2.46 -6.41
C PHE A 119 -2.66 3.24 -7.62
N ALA A 120 -2.94 4.54 -7.62
CA ALA A 120 -2.35 5.46 -8.58
C ALA A 120 -0.82 5.57 -8.39
N TYR A 121 -0.14 6.10 -9.40
CA TYR A 121 1.28 6.38 -9.32
C TYR A 121 1.58 7.30 -8.14
N ASP A 122 2.62 6.97 -7.39
CA ASP A 122 3.11 7.73 -6.23
C ASP A 122 2.04 8.05 -5.18
N SER A 123 1.01 7.19 -5.06
CA SER A 123 -0.12 7.39 -4.18
C SER A 123 -0.37 6.18 -3.29
N PHE A 124 -0.91 6.43 -2.11
CA PHE A 124 -1.46 5.47 -1.15
C PHE A 124 -2.93 5.77 -0.83
N ALA A 125 -3.56 6.68 -1.57
CA ALA A 125 -4.98 6.98 -1.45
C ALA A 125 -5.83 5.86 -2.07
N ILE A 126 -6.86 5.40 -1.37
CA ILE A 126 -7.78 4.37 -1.85
C ILE A 126 -8.81 5.02 -2.78
N SER A 127 -8.90 4.51 -4.01
CA SER A 127 -9.91 4.94 -5.00
C SER A 127 -11.30 4.47 -4.61
N GLU A 128 -12.34 4.97 -5.31
CA GLU A 128 -13.72 4.51 -5.10
C GLU A 128 -13.88 3.01 -5.40
N GLU A 129 -13.27 2.53 -6.49
CA GLU A 129 -13.24 1.10 -6.81
C GLU A 129 -12.53 0.30 -5.71
N GLY A 130 -11.42 0.84 -5.20
CA GLY A 130 -10.70 0.24 -4.08
C GLY A 130 -11.58 0.12 -2.83
N ARG A 131 -12.39 1.14 -2.53
CA ARG A 131 -13.35 1.09 -1.41
C ARG A 131 -14.40 0.00 -1.58
N GLN A 132 -14.94 -0.15 -2.79
CA GLN A 132 -15.91 -1.20 -3.10
C GLN A 132 -15.30 -2.61 -2.99
N VAL A 133 -14.05 -2.77 -3.41
CA VAL A 133 -13.31 -4.03 -3.24
C VAL A 133 -13.15 -4.33 -1.75
N LEU A 134 -12.70 -3.35 -0.96
CA LEU A 134 -12.47 -3.52 0.47
C LEU A 134 -13.76 -3.78 1.25
N ALA A 135 -14.89 -3.21 0.86
CA ALA A 135 -16.18 -3.51 1.46
C ALA A 135 -16.51 -5.02 1.37
N ARG A 136 -16.33 -5.62 0.19
CA ARG A 136 -16.53 -7.06 -0.02
C ARG A 136 -15.52 -7.91 0.76
N ASN A 137 -14.26 -7.51 0.74
CA ASN A 137 -13.21 -8.20 1.49
C ASN A 137 -13.49 -8.14 3.00
N ALA A 138 -13.96 -7.00 3.52
CA ALA A 138 -14.32 -6.83 4.92
C ALA A 138 -15.47 -7.75 5.36
N GLU A 139 -16.47 -7.97 4.50
CA GLU A 139 -17.58 -8.90 4.79
C GLU A 139 -17.05 -10.33 4.97
N TRP A 140 -16.17 -10.77 4.06
CA TRP A 140 -15.56 -12.08 4.18
C TRP A 140 -14.72 -12.22 5.46
N ILE A 141 -13.86 -11.23 5.76
CA ILE A 141 -12.98 -11.27 6.94
C ILE A 141 -13.80 -11.28 8.23
N LYS A 142 -14.86 -10.49 8.32
CA LYS A 142 -15.78 -10.48 9.49
C LYS A 142 -16.49 -11.80 9.68
N SER A 143 -16.89 -12.44 8.59
CA SER A 143 -17.53 -13.76 8.61
C SER A 143 -16.58 -14.89 9.02
N ASN A 144 -15.26 -14.67 8.90
CA ASN A 144 -14.20 -15.61 9.24
C ASN A 144 -13.34 -15.08 10.40
N SER A 145 -13.93 -14.94 11.58
CA SER A 145 -13.31 -14.29 12.75
C SER A 145 -12.02 -14.96 13.24
N GLY A 146 -11.79 -16.23 12.93
CA GLY A 146 -10.55 -16.96 13.21
C GLY A 146 -9.43 -16.76 12.16
N ALA A 147 -9.74 -16.16 11.02
CA ALA A 147 -8.74 -15.93 9.99
C ALA A 147 -7.88 -14.71 10.32
N HIS A 148 -6.59 -14.82 10.07
CA HIS A 148 -5.66 -13.70 10.08
C HIS A 148 -5.32 -13.32 8.65
N VAL A 149 -5.34 -12.03 8.34
CA VAL A 149 -5.05 -11.52 7.00
C VAL A 149 -3.81 -10.62 7.06
N THR A 150 -2.82 -10.96 6.25
CA THR A 150 -1.67 -10.09 6.03
C THR A 150 -1.97 -9.19 4.85
N VAL A 151 -1.91 -7.89 5.07
CA VAL A 151 -2.02 -6.87 4.03
C VAL A 151 -0.62 -6.52 3.55
N GLU A 152 -0.32 -6.86 2.31
CA GLU A 152 0.97 -6.66 1.67
C GLU A 152 0.92 -5.44 0.77
N GLY A 153 1.88 -4.51 0.96
CA GLY A 153 2.00 -3.31 0.13
C GLY A 153 3.08 -3.46 -0.92
N HIS A 154 2.68 -3.24 -2.17
CA HIS A 154 3.55 -3.37 -3.33
C HIS A 154 3.63 -2.08 -4.14
N CYS A 155 4.74 -1.90 -4.84
CA CYS A 155 5.02 -0.78 -5.73
C CYS A 155 5.49 -1.28 -7.09
N ASP A 156 5.46 -0.39 -8.08
CA ASP A 156 6.14 -0.61 -9.35
C ASP A 156 7.67 -0.44 -9.18
N GLU A 157 8.43 -0.73 -10.22
CA GLU A 157 9.89 -0.76 -10.18
C GLU A 157 10.55 0.63 -10.05
N ARG A 158 9.81 1.71 -10.34
CA ARG A 158 10.34 3.08 -10.36
C ARG A 158 10.71 3.56 -8.97
N GLY A 159 11.80 4.32 -8.89
CA GLY A 159 12.30 4.86 -7.64
C GLY A 159 13.25 3.91 -6.88
N THR A 160 13.75 4.38 -5.73
CA THR A 160 14.68 3.63 -4.89
C THR A 160 13.99 2.52 -4.10
N LEU A 161 14.74 1.51 -3.67
CA LEU A 161 14.22 0.44 -2.80
C LEU A 161 13.66 0.99 -1.49
N ALA A 162 14.43 1.85 -0.82
CA ALA A 162 14.02 2.44 0.46
C ALA A 162 12.72 3.25 0.34
N TYR A 163 12.59 4.06 -0.71
CA TYR A 163 11.37 4.82 -0.99
C TYR A 163 10.16 3.90 -1.19
N ASN A 164 10.31 2.86 -2.02
CA ASN A 164 9.24 1.92 -2.32
C ASN A 164 8.82 1.07 -1.11
N LEU A 165 9.75 0.72 -0.22
CA LEU A 165 9.40 0.06 1.04
C LEU A 165 8.49 0.93 1.90
N VAL A 166 8.81 2.23 2.03
CA VAL A 166 7.99 3.18 2.78
C VAL A 166 6.63 3.41 2.11
N LEU A 167 6.59 3.55 0.76
CA LEU A 167 5.35 3.73 0.02
C LEU A 167 4.46 2.49 0.10
N GLY A 168 5.04 1.30 -0.03
CA GLY A 168 4.34 0.03 0.15
C GLY A 168 3.73 -0.09 1.56
N GLU A 169 4.47 0.29 2.59
CA GLU A 169 3.95 0.30 3.96
C GLU A 169 2.77 1.27 4.13
N LYS A 170 2.84 2.47 3.54
CA LYS A 170 1.72 3.42 3.55
C LYS A 170 0.48 2.85 2.85
N ARG A 171 0.64 2.17 1.71
CA ARG A 171 -0.45 1.48 1.01
C ARG A 171 -1.10 0.41 1.86
N ALA A 172 -0.30 -0.48 2.43
CA ALA A 172 -0.80 -1.53 3.30
C ALA A 172 -1.51 -0.97 4.56
N LYS A 173 -0.97 0.08 5.17
CA LYS A 173 -1.61 0.78 6.29
C LYS A 173 -2.93 1.43 5.90
N SER A 174 -3.03 2.05 4.71
CA SER A 174 -4.29 2.62 4.21
C SER A 174 -5.37 1.55 4.06
N VAL A 175 -5.03 0.42 3.45
CA VAL A 175 -5.95 -0.73 3.32
C VAL A 175 -6.38 -1.24 4.70
N ARG A 176 -5.43 -1.49 5.61
CA ARG A 176 -5.72 -1.96 6.97
C ARG A 176 -6.64 -1.00 7.71
N ASN A 177 -6.35 0.29 7.69
CA ASN A 177 -7.13 1.29 8.40
C ASN A 177 -8.57 1.34 7.87
N TYR A 178 -8.74 1.31 6.55
CA TYR A 178 -10.07 1.28 5.95
C TYR A 178 -10.85 -0.01 6.28
N LEU A 179 -10.20 -1.18 6.31
CA LEU A 179 -10.83 -2.42 6.79
C LEU A 179 -11.29 -2.31 8.25
N VAL A 180 -10.51 -1.65 9.11
CA VAL A 180 -10.88 -1.40 10.51
C VAL A 180 -12.10 -0.47 10.59
N GLU A 181 -12.16 0.58 9.77
CA GLU A 181 -13.33 1.47 9.66
C GLU A 181 -14.59 0.71 9.24
N LEU A 182 -14.42 -0.33 8.40
CA LEU A 182 -15.51 -1.24 8.00
C LEU A 182 -15.87 -2.30 9.07
N GLY A 183 -15.23 -2.23 10.24
CA GLY A 183 -15.54 -3.09 11.39
C GLY A 183 -14.73 -4.40 11.45
N VAL A 184 -13.67 -4.55 10.68
CA VAL A 184 -12.73 -5.68 10.81
C VAL A 184 -11.88 -5.49 12.06
N SER A 185 -11.70 -6.56 12.85
CA SER A 185 -10.85 -6.50 14.05
C SER A 185 -9.39 -6.19 13.70
N PRO A 186 -8.76 -5.18 14.33
CA PRO A 186 -7.35 -4.89 14.12
C PRO A 186 -6.41 -6.06 14.42
N LYS A 187 -6.84 -6.99 15.28
CA LYS A 187 -6.07 -8.19 15.65
C LYS A 187 -5.98 -9.22 14.53
N GLN A 188 -6.92 -9.18 13.58
CA GLN A 188 -6.91 -10.05 12.41
C GLN A 188 -5.99 -9.53 11.29
N LEU A 189 -5.52 -8.29 11.37
CA LEU A 189 -4.84 -7.61 10.27
C LEU A 189 -3.37 -7.34 10.60
N LEU A 190 -2.49 -7.91 9.80
CA LEU A 190 -1.05 -7.64 9.79
C LEU A 190 -0.70 -6.77 8.59
N VAL A 191 0.36 -5.98 8.71
CA VAL A 191 0.86 -5.12 7.62
C VAL A 191 2.29 -5.52 7.30
N VAL A 192 2.57 -5.73 6.02
CA VAL A 192 3.91 -6.01 5.49
C VAL A 192 4.13 -5.17 4.23
N SER A 193 5.32 -4.65 4.03
CA SER A 193 5.71 -4.00 2.78
C SER A 193 6.78 -4.83 2.08
N TYR A 194 6.56 -5.08 0.82
CA TYR A 194 7.57 -5.63 -0.08
C TYR A 194 8.11 -4.58 -1.05
N GLY A 195 7.57 -3.35 -1.01
CA GLY A 195 8.00 -2.32 -1.93
C GLY A 195 7.93 -2.82 -3.37
N LYS A 196 9.05 -2.76 -4.09
CA LYS A 196 9.17 -3.24 -5.46
C LYS A 196 9.77 -4.64 -5.63
N GLU A 197 10.02 -5.36 -4.55
CA GLU A 197 10.77 -6.62 -4.57
C GLU A 197 9.95 -7.84 -5.02
N ARG A 198 8.61 -7.74 -5.03
CA ARG A 198 7.71 -8.83 -5.42
C ARG A 198 6.72 -8.38 -6.50
N PRO A 199 7.19 -8.12 -7.74
CA PRO A 199 6.30 -7.76 -8.83
C PRO A 199 5.46 -8.98 -9.27
N VAL A 200 4.22 -8.72 -9.70
CA VAL A 200 3.35 -9.72 -10.37
C VAL A 200 3.46 -9.62 -11.88
N CYS A 201 3.95 -8.50 -12.37
CA CYS A 201 4.17 -8.23 -13.77
C CYS A 201 5.57 -7.63 -13.93
N ALA A 202 6.37 -8.15 -14.87
CA ALA A 202 7.78 -7.78 -15.07
C ALA A 202 8.02 -6.91 -16.31
N GLU A 203 6.98 -6.59 -17.06
CA GLU A 203 7.10 -5.73 -18.25
C GLU A 203 7.25 -4.26 -17.85
N HIS A 204 8.05 -3.50 -18.63
CA HIS A 204 8.27 -2.07 -18.41
C HIS A 204 7.18 -1.22 -19.09
N THR A 205 5.92 -1.51 -18.81
CA THR A 205 4.75 -0.82 -19.35
C THR A 205 3.87 -0.25 -18.23
N GLU A 206 3.11 0.82 -18.51
CA GLU A 206 2.23 1.40 -17.50
C GLU A 206 1.12 0.44 -17.06
N SER A 207 0.65 -0.43 -17.95
CA SER A 207 -0.32 -1.48 -17.61
C SER A 207 0.23 -2.47 -16.59
N CYS A 208 1.50 -2.85 -16.72
CA CYS A 208 2.21 -3.71 -15.79
C CYS A 208 2.49 -2.98 -14.47
N TYR A 209 2.95 -1.74 -14.54
CA TYR A 209 3.17 -0.92 -13.34
C TYR A 209 1.89 -0.73 -12.53
N ALA A 210 0.75 -0.53 -13.19
CA ALA A 210 -0.54 -0.41 -12.52
C ALA A 210 -0.92 -1.68 -11.73
N GLN A 211 -0.61 -2.87 -12.25
CA GLN A 211 -0.83 -4.14 -11.54
C GLN A 211 0.12 -4.30 -10.34
N ASN A 212 1.35 -3.82 -10.44
CA ASN A 212 2.31 -3.88 -9.36
C ASN A 212 1.97 -2.92 -8.21
N ARG A 213 1.34 -1.79 -8.49
CA ARG A 213 0.89 -0.83 -7.46
C ARG A 213 -0.36 -1.32 -6.77
N ARG A 214 -0.22 -2.25 -5.83
CA ARG A 214 -1.36 -2.91 -5.19
C ARG A 214 -1.19 -3.09 -3.68
N GLY A 215 -2.33 -3.23 -3.01
CA GLY A 215 -2.46 -3.80 -1.67
C GLY A 215 -3.02 -5.20 -1.80
N HIS A 216 -2.19 -6.20 -1.58
CA HIS A 216 -2.54 -7.62 -1.67
C HIS A 216 -2.92 -8.17 -0.30
N MET A 217 -3.86 -9.10 -0.25
CA MET A 217 -4.33 -9.69 1.01
C MET A 217 -4.12 -11.20 1.00
N VAL A 218 -3.33 -11.67 1.95
CA VAL A 218 -3.00 -13.09 2.14
C VAL A 218 -3.68 -13.61 3.40
N VAL A 219 -4.46 -14.66 3.26
CA VAL A 219 -5.09 -15.34 4.41
C VAL A 219 -4.09 -16.29 5.02
N LYS A 220 -3.78 -16.09 6.29
CA LYS A 220 -3.02 -17.05 7.08
C LYS A 220 -3.98 -18.01 7.77
N ALA A 221 -3.79 -19.30 7.52
CA ALA A 221 -4.53 -20.32 8.24
C ALA A 221 -4.23 -20.19 9.73
N GLY A 222 -5.27 -20.00 10.54
CA GLY A 222 -5.16 -19.98 12.01
C GLY A 222 -4.58 -21.32 12.48
N LYS A 223 -3.56 -21.21 13.35
CA LYS A 223 -3.01 -22.38 14.05
C LYS A 223 -3.97 -22.82 15.13
#